data_df1153ee7090b1ada0e75ed614559fce
#
_entry.id   df1153ee7090b1ada0e75ed614559fce
#
_cell.length_a   1.000
_cell.length_b   1.000
_cell.length_c   1.000
_cell.angle_alpha   90.00
_cell.angle_beta   90.00
_cell.angle_gamma   90.00
#
_symmetry.space_group_name_H-M   'P 1'
#
loop_
_entity.id
_entity.type
_entity.pdbx_description
1 polymer ?
#
loop_
_entity_poly.entity_id
_entity_poly.type
_entity_poly.pdbx_seq_one_letter_code
_entity_poly.pdbx_strand_id
1 'polypeptide(L)'
;MEAIISGINWLDDFIWGMPMIVLLLGTHLFMTVRTGFIQRKTFTGIRLSVRKDPEAPGDVSQFQALTTALASTIGTGNIIGVGTAIFLGGPGAVFWCWLAGVFGIATKYAESLIAVKYRVRTPDGRMQGGAMYALERGLNLKWLGVLFAALAALASFGIGCGI
;
A
#
# COMPACT_ATOMS: atom_id res chain seq x y z
N MET A 1 -17.60 -28.68 10.99
CA MET A 1 -17.29 -27.77 9.87
C MET A 1 -17.91 -26.39 10.13
N GLU A 2 -19.16 -26.29 10.51
CA GLU A 2 -19.86 -25.04 10.81
C GLU A 2 -19.19 -24.19 11.91
N ALA A 3 -18.70 -24.78 12.99
CA ALA A 3 -18.03 -24.07 14.06
C ALA A 3 -16.71 -23.40 13.61
N ILE A 4 -15.99 -24.02 12.67
CA ILE A 4 -14.76 -23.47 12.10
C ILE A 4 -15.11 -22.27 11.18
N ILE A 5 -16.12 -22.43 10.34
CA ILE A 5 -16.59 -21.36 9.44
C ILE A 5 -17.11 -20.16 10.26
N SER A 6 -17.90 -20.43 11.30
CA SER A 6 -18.38 -19.37 12.20
C SER A 6 -17.24 -18.65 12.90
N GLY A 7 -16.20 -19.36 13.34
CA GLY A 7 -15.03 -18.75 13.94
C GLY A 7 -14.23 -17.88 12.96
N ILE A 8 -14.09 -18.33 11.70
CA ILE A 8 -13.43 -17.56 10.64
C ILE A 8 -14.22 -16.30 10.32
N ASN A 9 -15.54 -16.40 10.16
CA ASN A 9 -16.38 -15.25 9.88
C ASN A 9 -16.36 -14.23 11.03
N TRP A 10 -16.43 -14.70 12.27
CA TRP A 10 -16.31 -13.79 13.42
C TRP A 10 -14.96 -13.07 13.46
N LEU A 11 -13.88 -13.77 13.15
CA LEU A 11 -12.55 -13.18 13.10
C LEU A 11 -12.43 -12.16 11.96
N ASP A 12 -13.01 -12.46 10.81
CA ASP A 12 -13.04 -11.57 9.65
C ASP A 12 -13.82 -10.29 9.97
N ASP A 13 -15.04 -10.41 10.49
CA ASP A 13 -15.87 -9.28 10.91
C ASP A 13 -15.19 -8.42 11.98
N PHE A 14 -14.50 -9.06 12.94
CA PHE A 14 -13.75 -8.33 13.97
C PHE A 14 -12.56 -7.57 13.39
N ILE A 15 -11.75 -8.20 12.55
CA ILE A 15 -10.54 -7.60 11.97
C ILE A 15 -10.92 -6.46 11.01
N TRP A 16 -11.88 -6.68 10.11
CA TRP A 16 -12.29 -5.69 9.12
C TRP A 16 -13.30 -4.67 9.65
N GLY A 17 -13.72 -4.80 10.89
CA GLY A 17 -14.64 -3.87 11.55
C GLY A 17 -13.97 -2.60 12.08
N MET A 18 -14.51 -2.07 13.19
CA MET A 18 -14.05 -0.83 13.83
C MET A 18 -12.55 -0.81 14.16
N PRO A 19 -11.90 -1.91 14.64
CA PRO A 19 -10.48 -1.89 14.94
C PRO A 19 -9.61 -1.53 13.74
N MET A 20 -9.91 -2.10 12.56
CA MET A 20 -9.17 -1.81 11.33
C MET A 20 -9.41 -0.37 10.86
N ILE A 21 -10.63 0.12 10.93
CA ILE A 21 -10.97 1.50 10.55
C ILE A 21 -10.19 2.50 11.41
N VAL A 22 -10.19 2.31 12.73
CA VAL A 22 -9.46 3.18 13.66
C VAL A 22 -7.96 3.13 13.39
N LEU A 23 -7.41 1.94 13.17
CA LEU A 23 -5.99 1.75 12.88
C LEU A 23 -5.59 2.41 11.56
N LEU A 24 -6.37 2.22 10.51
CA LEU A 24 -6.11 2.83 9.19
C LEU A 24 -6.20 4.35 9.23
N LEU A 25 -7.31 4.89 9.74
CA LEU A 25 -7.48 6.34 9.84
C LEU A 25 -6.46 6.96 10.78
N GLY A 26 -6.20 6.34 11.92
CA GLY A 26 -5.17 6.76 12.87
C GLY A 26 -3.78 6.80 12.24
N THR A 27 -3.43 5.76 11.48
CA THR A 27 -2.16 5.70 10.74
C THR A 27 -2.09 6.80 9.66
N HIS A 28 -3.16 7.02 8.92
CA HIS A 28 -3.22 8.07 7.90
C HIS A 28 -3.03 9.47 8.50
N LEU A 29 -3.72 9.75 9.60
CA LEU A 29 -3.60 11.03 10.30
C LEU A 29 -2.20 11.19 10.92
N PHE A 30 -1.69 10.17 11.59
CA PHE A 30 -0.34 10.17 12.15
C PHE A 30 0.71 10.44 11.09
N MET A 31 0.65 9.74 9.95
CA MET A 31 1.60 9.94 8.85
C MET A 31 1.44 11.31 8.20
N THR A 32 0.22 11.83 8.07
CA THR A 32 -0.02 13.19 7.57
C THR A 32 0.69 14.25 8.41
N VAL A 33 0.55 14.16 9.74
CA VAL A 33 1.22 15.09 10.67
C VAL A 33 2.74 14.86 10.63
N ARG A 34 3.19 13.62 10.68
CA ARG A 34 4.62 13.26 10.71
C ARG A 34 5.37 13.64 9.45
N THR A 35 4.71 13.62 8.29
CA THR A 35 5.30 14.03 6.99
C THR A 35 5.11 15.52 6.68
N GLY A 36 4.54 16.30 7.60
CA GLY A 36 4.34 17.72 7.43
C GLY A 36 3.37 18.07 6.29
N PHE A 37 2.24 17.33 6.20
CA PHE A 37 1.23 17.51 5.15
C PHE A 37 1.79 17.37 3.73
N ILE A 38 2.43 16.22 3.47
CA ILE A 38 3.04 15.91 2.16
C ILE A 38 2.06 16.04 0.98
N GLN A 39 0.76 15.96 1.24
CA GLN A 39 -0.31 16.15 0.25
C GLN A 39 -0.16 17.47 -0.52
N ARG A 40 0.39 18.51 0.11
CA ARG A 40 0.66 19.81 -0.54
C ARG A 40 1.69 19.70 -1.67
N LYS A 41 2.55 18.67 -1.62
CA LYS A 41 3.60 18.42 -2.62
C LYS A 41 3.18 17.43 -3.71
N THR A 42 1.91 16.99 -3.74
CA THR A 42 1.41 16.01 -4.72
C THR A 42 1.67 16.45 -6.16
N PHE A 43 1.38 17.71 -6.50
CA PHE A 43 1.66 18.23 -7.85
C PHE A 43 3.15 18.23 -8.20
N THR A 44 4.02 18.51 -7.23
CA THR A 44 5.47 18.41 -7.41
C THR A 44 5.87 16.95 -7.66
N GLY A 45 5.29 16.01 -6.92
CA GLY A 45 5.50 14.57 -7.12
C GLY A 45 5.10 14.11 -8.51
N ILE A 46 3.92 14.52 -8.99
CA ILE A 46 3.43 14.20 -10.35
C ILE A 46 4.42 14.75 -11.39
N ARG A 47 4.83 16.00 -11.25
CA ARG A 47 5.80 16.63 -12.18
C ARG A 47 7.14 15.88 -12.21
N LEU A 48 7.64 15.46 -11.05
CA LEU A 48 8.89 14.70 -10.95
C LEU A 48 8.75 13.29 -11.56
N SER A 49 7.61 12.64 -11.42
CA SER A 49 7.37 11.30 -11.96
C SER A 49 7.35 11.26 -13.50
N VAL A 50 6.99 12.36 -14.14
CA VAL A 50 6.98 12.46 -15.60
C VAL A 50 8.32 12.95 -16.17
N ARG A 51 9.16 13.58 -15.32
CA ARG A 51 10.46 14.12 -15.76
C ARG A 51 11.47 12.96 -15.89
N LYS A 52 12.17 12.89 -17.01
CA LYS A 52 13.33 12.00 -17.18
C LYS A 52 14.50 12.52 -16.35
N ASP A 53 15.04 11.69 -15.49
CA ASP A 53 16.29 11.91 -14.77
C ASP A 53 17.25 10.76 -15.12
N PRO A 54 18.25 11.03 -16.00
CA PRO A 54 19.19 9.99 -16.44
C PRO A 54 20.10 9.49 -15.29
N GLU A 55 20.26 10.27 -14.24
CA GLU A 55 21.14 9.95 -13.11
C GLU A 55 20.39 9.26 -11.95
N ALA A 56 19.06 9.06 -12.09
CA ALA A 56 18.29 8.40 -11.05
C ALA A 56 18.74 6.94 -10.88
N PRO A 57 19.15 6.54 -9.68
CA PRO A 57 19.61 5.18 -9.41
C PRO A 57 18.42 4.21 -9.40
N GLY A 58 18.29 3.38 -10.42
CA GLY A 58 17.23 2.37 -10.52
C GLY A 58 17.27 1.63 -11.84
N ASP A 59 16.61 0.47 -11.89
CA ASP A 59 16.56 -0.38 -13.08
C ASP A 59 15.49 0.08 -14.08
N VAL A 60 14.60 0.98 -13.66
CA VAL A 60 13.48 1.51 -14.45
C VAL A 60 13.38 3.02 -14.33
N SER A 61 12.86 3.68 -15.36
CA SER A 61 12.63 5.12 -15.31
C SER A 61 11.50 5.49 -14.33
N GLN A 62 11.48 6.74 -13.88
CA GLN A 62 10.44 7.24 -12.96
C GLN A 62 9.04 7.09 -13.56
N PHE A 63 8.88 7.33 -14.84
CA PHE A 63 7.61 7.15 -15.53
C PHE A 63 7.19 5.68 -15.60
N GLN A 64 8.12 4.76 -15.88
CA GLN A 64 7.84 3.32 -15.83
C GLN A 64 7.45 2.86 -14.42
N ALA A 65 8.13 3.37 -13.38
CA ALA A 65 7.78 3.07 -12.01
C ALA A 65 6.37 3.58 -11.65
N LEU A 66 6.00 4.78 -12.11
CA LEU A 66 4.66 5.34 -11.92
C LEU A 66 3.60 4.49 -12.63
N THR A 67 3.81 4.16 -13.91
CA THR A 67 2.84 3.37 -14.68
C THR A 67 2.68 1.96 -14.14
N THR A 68 3.76 1.32 -13.69
CA THR A 68 3.70 0.01 -13.05
C THR A 68 2.93 0.08 -11.73
N ALA A 69 3.19 1.11 -10.90
CA ALA A 69 2.47 1.30 -9.64
C ALA A 69 0.97 1.55 -9.88
N LEU A 70 0.60 2.35 -10.90
CA LEU A 70 -0.79 2.58 -11.27
C LEU A 70 -1.45 1.28 -11.77
N ALA A 71 -0.79 0.54 -12.66
CA ALA A 71 -1.31 -0.72 -13.18
C ALA A 71 -1.54 -1.76 -12.09
N SER A 72 -0.64 -1.85 -11.10
CA SER A 72 -0.79 -2.78 -9.97
C SER A 72 -1.83 -2.34 -8.94
N THR A 73 -2.16 -1.04 -8.89
CA THR A 73 -3.12 -0.50 -7.91
C THR A 73 -4.55 -0.49 -8.46
N ILE A 74 -4.72 -0.27 -9.77
CA ILE A 74 -6.03 -0.26 -10.42
C ILE A 74 -6.45 -1.70 -10.68
N GLY A 75 -7.22 -2.26 -9.76
CA GLY A 75 -7.75 -3.62 -9.84
C GLY A 75 -9.27 -3.67 -9.69
N THR A 76 -9.84 -4.85 -9.89
CA THR A 76 -11.29 -5.11 -9.74
C THR A 76 -11.80 -4.72 -8.35
N GLY A 77 -10.98 -4.92 -7.30
CA GLY A 77 -11.33 -4.53 -5.93
C GLY A 77 -11.60 -3.03 -5.77
N ASN A 78 -10.84 -2.17 -6.44
CA ASN A 78 -11.06 -0.72 -6.38
C ASN A 78 -12.32 -0.31 -7.14
N ILE A 79 -12.65 -0.99 -8.24
CA ILE A 79 -13.83 -0.67 -9.06
C ILE A 79 -15.08 -1.21 -8.37
N ILE A 80 -15.10 -2.51 -8.05
CA ILE A 80 -16.24 -3.18 -7.43
C ILE A 80 -16.42 -2.68 -5.99
N GLY A 81 -15.35 -2.57 -5.21
CA GLY A 81 -15.42 -2.14 -3.83
C GLY A 81 -15.96 -0.72 -3.67
N VAL A 82 -15.51 0.23 -4.49
CA VAL A 82 -16.06 1.59 -4.48
C VAL A 82 -17.50 1.60 -5.00
N GLY A 83 -17.82 0.84 -6.05
CA GLY A 83 -19.18 0.68 -6.54
C GLY A 83 -20.13 0.13 -5.48
N THR A 84 -19.73 -0.91 -4.77
CA THR A 84 -20.49 -1.49 -3.65
C THR A 84 -20.65 -0.51 -2.49
N ALA A 85 -19.58 0.22 -2.14
CA ALA A 85 -19.64 1.24 -1.09
C ALA A 85 -20.64 2.35 -1.43
N ILE A 86 -20.69 2.78 -2.69
CA ILE A 86 -21.69 3.77 -3.16
C ILE A 86 -23.09 3.19 -3.15
N PHE A 87 -23.26 1.96 -3.59
CA PHE A 87 -24.56 1.28 -3.61
C PHE A 87 -25.15 1.14 -2.21
N LEU A 88 -24.34 0.75 -1.22
CA LEU A 88 -24.78 0.55 0.17
C LEU A 88 -24.83 1.85 0.98
N GLY A 89 -23.87 2.73 0.78
CA GLY A 89 -23.68 3.95 1.60
C GLY A 89 -24.21 5.23 0.93
N GLY A 90 -24.73 5.13 -0.29
CA GLY A 90 -25.23 6.29 -1.05
C GLY A 90 -24.13 7.29 -1.43
N PRO A 91 -24.51 8.52 -1.85
CA PRO A 91 -23.56 9.55 -2.30
C PRO A 91 -22.53 9.95 -1.24
N GLY A 92 -22.84 9.81 0.04
CA GLY A 92 -21.94 10.09 1.15
C GLY A 92 -20.69 9.20 1.15
N ALA A 93 -20.79 7.97 0.63
CA ALA A 93 -19.66 7.07 0.53
C ALA A 93 -18.55 7.64 -0.38
N VAL A 94 -18.90 8.34 -1.44
CA VAL A 94 -17.93 8.99 -2.34
C VAL A 94 -17.08 10.01 -1.60
N PHE A 95 -17.70 10.83 -0.76
CA PHE A 95 -17.01 11.82 0.06
C PHE A 95 -16.01 11.16 1.01
N TRP A 96 -16.43 10.09 1.69
CA TRP A 96 -15.54 9.37 2.62
C TRP A 96 -14.40 8.65 1.90
N CYS A 97 -14.65 8.03 0.74
CA CYS A 97 -13.61 7.42 -0.08
C CYS A 97 -12.58 8.47 -0.53
N TRP A 98 -13.03 9.64 -0.96
CA TRP A 98 -12.16 10.73 -1.36
C TRP A 98 -11.33 11.26 -0.18
N LEU A 99 -11.96 11.48 0.97
CA LEU A 99 -11.29 11.93 2.18
C LEU A 99 -10.21 10.94 2.65
N ALA A 100 -10.55 9.65 2.68
CA ALA A 100 -9.61 8.58 2.99
C ALA A 100 -8.43 8.54 2.00
N GLY A 101 -8.69 8.75 0.71
CA GLY A 101 -7.67 8.84 -0.33
C GLY A 101 -6.70 10.01 -0.10
N VAL A 102 -7.19 11.19 0.25
CA VAL A 102 -6.34 12.36 0.54
C VAL A 102 -5.39 12.08 1.71
N PHE A 103 -5.87 11.51 2.81
CA PHE A 103 -5.02 11.15 3.94
C PHE A 103 -4.12 9.95 3.63
N GLY A 104 -4.60 9.01 2.81
CA GLY A 104 -3.84 7.84 2.34
C GLY A 104 -2.57 8.20 1.56
N ILE A 105 -2.51 9.38 0.92
CA ILE A 105 -1.31 9.87 0.21
C ILE A 105 -0.09 9.88 1.14
N ALA A 106 -0.24 10.35 2.38
CA ALA A 106 0.87 10.43 3.33
C ALA A 106 1.39 9.04 3.72
N THR A 107 0.49 8.08 3.93
CA THR A 107 0.87 6.69 4.26
C THR A 107 1.58 6.04 3.08
N LYS A 108 1.05 6.20 1.88
CA LYS A 108 1.67 5.65 0.66
C LYS A 108 3.04 6.27 0.36
N TYR A 109 3.18 7.57 0.60
CA TYR A 109 4.47 8.25 0.52
C TYR A 109 5.48 7.67 1.52
N ALA A 110 5.09 7.48 2.79
CA ALA A 110 5.96 6.91 3.81
C ALA A 110 6.37 5.47 3.46
N GLU A 111 5.42 4.64 3.01
CA GLU A 111 5.68 3.27 2.54
C GLU A 111 6.72 3.24 1.41
N SER A 112 6.51 4.05 0.39
CA SER A 112 7.42 4.13 -0.76
C SER A 112 8.80 4.64 -0.35
N LEU A 113 8.87 5.65 0.53
CA LEU A 113 10.13 6.20 1.04
C LEU A 113 10.92 5.13 1.81
N ILE A 114 10.26 4.37 2.67
CA ILE A 114 10.87 3.29 3.45
C ILE A 114 11.35 2.18 2.50
N ALA A 115 10.54 1.79 1.52
CA ALA A 115 10.90 0.78 0.54
C ALA A 115 12.15 1.17 -0.26
N VAL A 116 12.27 2.44 -0.66
CA VAL A 116 13.47 2.95 -1.36
C VAL A 116 14.68 3.05 -0.42
N LYS A 117 14.48 3.50 0.82
CA LYS A 117 15.57 3.66 1.80
C LYS A 117 16.25 2.34 2.16
N TYR A 118 15.49 1.28 2.31
CA TYR A 118 15.98 -0.04 2.74
C TYR A 118 16.16 -1.04 1.60
N ARG A 119 16.08 -0.58 0.34
CA ARG A 119 16.35 -1.46 -0.81
C ARG A 119 17.78 -1.94 -0.84
N VAL A 120 17.97 -3.11 -1.41
CA VAL A 120 19.26 -3.79 -1.55
C VAL A 120 19.59 -4.00 -3.01
N ARG A 121 20.88 -4.00 -3.29
CA ARG A 121 21.40 -4.45 -4.57
C ARG A 121 21.76 -5.92 -4.44
N THR A 122 21.15 -6.77 -5.26
CA THR A 122 21.48 -8.20 -5.31
C THR A 122 22.83 -8.41 -6.01
N PRO A 123 23.48 -9.58 -5.83
CA PRO A 123 24.70 -9.93 -6.55
C PRO A 123 24.55 -9.82 -8.07
N ASP A 124 23.34 -10.06 -8.60
CA ASP A 124 23.00 -9.93 -10.03
C ASP A 124 22.84 -8.46 -10.48
N GLY A 125 23.09 -7.50 -9.60
CA GLY A 125 23.03 -6.08 -9.90
C GLY A 125 21.63 -5.47 -9.83
N ARG A 126 20.58 -6.27 -9.60
CA ARG A 126 19.18 -5.79 -9.54
C ARG A 126 18.89 -5.11 -8.21
N MET A 127 18.01 -4.11 -8.24
CA MET A 127 17.53 -3.44 -7.04
C MET A 127 16.28 -4.15 -6.50
N GLN A 128 16.36 -4.62 -5.25
CA GLN A 128 15.22 -5.20 -4.54
C GLN A 128 14.88 -4.38 -3.31
N GLY A 129 13.60 -4.18 -3.04
CA GLY A 129 13.09 -3.43 -1.91
C GLY A 129 11.73 -3.96 -1.48
N GLY A 130 11.13 -3.30 -0.51
CA GLY A 130 9.80 -3.64 0.00
C GLY A 130 9.78 -3.70 1.52
N ALA A 131 8.59 -4.00 2.07
CA ALA A 131 8.35 -4.03 3.50
C ALA A 131 9.22 -5.07 4.22
N MET A 132 9.49 -6.23 3.60
CA MET A 132 10.34 -7.28 4.16
C MET A 132 11.76 -6.79 4.47
N TYR A 133 12.37 -6.03 3.56
CA TYR A 133 13.70 -5.46 3.77
C TYR A 133 13.69 -4.33 4.80
N ALA A 134 12.60 -3.56 4.86
CA ALA A 134 12.43 -2.53 5.87
C ALA A 134 12.30 -3.12 7.27
N LEU A 135 11.59 -4.22 7.44
CA LEU A 135 11.46 -4.95 8.70
C LEU A 135 12.80 -5.58 9.12
N GLU A 136 13.51 -6.21 8.19
CA GLU A 136 14.79 -6.83 8.46
C GLU A 136 15.87 -5.80 8.80
N ARG A 137 16.03 -4.76 7.99
CA ARG A 137 17.14 -3.80 8.11
C ARG A 137 16.81 -2.56 8.93
N GLY A 138 15.54 -2.14 8.94
CA GLY A 138 15.08 -0.97 9.67
C GLY A 138 14.79 -1.24 11.13
N LEU A 139 14.12 -2.35 11.41
CA LEU A 139 13.78 -2.79 12.76
C LEU A 139 14.69 -3.90 13.31
N ASN A 140 15.59 -4.44 12.48
CA ASN A 140 16.46 -5.57 12.82
C ASN A 140 15.67 -6.84 13.25
N LEU A 141 14.43 -6.99 12.74
CA LEU A 141 13.54 -8.10 13.02
C LEU A 141 13.46 -9.04 11.81
N LYS A 142 14.51 -9.83 11.62
CA LYS A 142 14.62 -10.74 10.47
C LYS A 142 13.46 -11.73 10.37
N TRP A 143 13.02 -12.29 11.51
CA TRP A 143 11.91 -13.24 11.54
C TRP A 143 10.60 -12.62 11.01
N LEU A 144 10.35 -11.33 11.31
CA LEU A 144 9.18 -10.62 10.88
C LEU A 144 9.23 -10.31 9.36
N GLY A 145 10.43 -10.01 8.84
CA GLY A 145 10.65 -9.87 7.40
C GLY A 145 10.36 -11.15 6.63
N VAL A 146 10.81 -12.30 7.14
CA VAL A 146 10.54 -13.62 6.55
C VAL A 146 9.06 -13.97 6.62
N LEU A 147 8.41 -13.74 7.76
CA LEU A 147 6.97 -13.97 7.93
C LEU A 147 6.17 -13.11 6.94
N PHE A 148 6.50 -11.83 6.82
CA PHE A 148 5.87 -10.93 5.86
C PHE A 148 6.04 -11.43 4.42
N ALA A 149 7.25 -11.86 4.03
CA ALA A 149 7.52 -12.37 2.70
C ALA A 149 6.72 -13.64 2.40
N ALA A 150 6.60 -14.57 3.36
CA ALA A 150 5.82 -15.79 3.23
C ALA A 150 4.32 -15.48 3.06
N LEU A 151 3.76 -14.61 3.90
CA LEU A 151 2.35 -14.20 3.81
C LEU A 151 2.06 -13.43 2.51
N ALA A 152 2.97 -12.57 2.07
CA ALA A 152 2.85 -11.85 0.80
C ALA A 152 2.89 -12.80 -0.40
N ALA A 153 3.74 -13.83 -0.36
CA ALA A 153 3.80 -14.85 -1.40
C ALA A 153 2.49 -15.65 -1.46
N LEU A 154 1.94 -16.06 -0.32
CA LEU A 154 0.63 -16.74 -0.26
C LEU A 154 -0.50 -15.84 -0.79
N ALA A 155 -0.53 -14.58 -0.39
CA ALA A 155 -1.53 -13.62 -0.83
C ALA A 155 -1.45 -13.37 -2.35
N SER A 156 -0.25 -13.40 -2.94
CA SER A 156 -0.07 -13.20 -4.38
C SER A 156 -0.73 -14.28 -5.24
N PHE A 157 -0.84 -15.50 -4.75
CA PHE A 157 -1.59 -16.56 -5.43
C PHE A 157 -3.09 -16.24 -5.51
N GLY A 158 -3.67 -15.70 -4.44
CA GLY A 158 -5.09 -15.30 -4.41
C GLY A 158 -5.38 -14.09 -5.30
N ILE A 159 -4.51 -13.09 -5.28
CA ILE A 159 -4.66 -11.87 -6.07
C ILE A 159 -4.36 -12.14 -7.56
N GLY A 160 -3.36 -12.96 -7.86
CA GLY A 160 -2.98 -13.29 -9.24
C GLY A 160 -4.01 -14.15 -9.99
N CYS A 161 -4.88 -14.87 -9.29
CA CYS A 161 -5.98 -15.65 -9.90
C CYS A 161 -7.23 -14.81 -10.21
N GLY A 162 -7.28 -13.56 -9.76
CA GLY A 162 -8.44 -12.65 -9.93
C GLY A 162 -8.27 -11.59 -11.02
N ILE A 163 -7.20 -11.67 -11.82
CA ILE A 163 -6.93 -10.75 -12.91
C ILE A 163 -7.08 -11.45 -14.24
#